data_5b6efddc2e751821249ff9fa79079f7f
#
_entry.id   5b6efddc2e751821249ff9fa79079f7f
#
_cell.length_a   1.000
_cell.length_b   1.000
_cell.length_c   1.000
_cell.angle_alpha   90.00
_cell.angle_beta   90.00
_cell.angle_gamma   90.00
#
_symmetry.space_group_name_H-M   'P 1'
#
loop_
_entity.id
_entity.type
_entity.pdbx_description
1 polymer ?
#
loop_
_entity_poly.entity_id
_entity_poly.type
_entity_poly.pdbx_seq_one_letter_code
_entity_poly.pdbx_strand_id
1 'polypeptide(L)'
;MTGGDVKEGELVKATRKNLRIGIIEGLLSTPYSVIVVPGSFIIAALLTQWFGIGKSHFGWIVSMPSWTNVLQAVLLPIFGRYMTPKGLVLGMGWFNVALWAVMAALIGFLPRNDSHVTIAFFLAFFFLASASAACQVVGWIAWVREWVPAKIRGAYLGKRNSWMGIATMGFLALVMMVFKNHADSLPPYILVLGVVVGSRFMGIQFMRGIRTRSDGLAIVAPRLTQALRECRAAPGLPMFILFSAWVNFWMGFTGPFGSVFCFEELGLDPGTFAIFTALAAFSGILGWVFWGRVSDRAGRIPVIVVGLLIWEISNFLWACLIPTNAWLLYPMFVWAGFFSVAFFMGSFNLLLNLAPEKSSMAAISIHLAVTSLASAIAPIVAGGLLEEYLVHRGGGIEIYHIGFAIKSAAMLLGLLLLLPIREPGHGPRRSWPVAFRAISQIMADQGLELFSNLINMRNRSKKKR
;
A
#
# COMPACT_ATOMS: atom_id res chain seq x y z
N MET A 1 -34.49 20.87 31.46
CA MET A 1 -33.50 20.54 30.40
C MET A 1 -33.34 21.78 29.54
N THR A 2 -32.20 22.44 29.65
CA THR A 2 -31.89 23.66 28.91
C THR A 2 -31.66 23.36 27.46
N GLY A 3 -32.00 24.28 26.52
CA GLY A 3 -31.80 24.07 25.07
C GLY A 3 -30.34 23.77 24.64
N GLY A 4 -29.35 23.87 25.56
CA GLY A 4 -27.98 23.47 25.41
C GLY A 4 -27.78 21.94 25.47
N ASP A 5 -28.43 21.27 26.40
CA ASP A 5 -28.31 19.83 26.62
C ASP A 5 -28.89 19.01 25.46
N VAL A 6 -29.95 19.52 24.82
CA VAL A 6 -30.59 18.88 23.66
C VAL A 6 -29.66 18.97 22.42
N LYS A 7 -29.03 20.13 22.18
CA LYS A 7 -28.07 20.33 21.08
C LYS A 7 -26.80 19.49 21.25
N GLU A 8 -26.29 19.35 22.48
CA GLU A 8 -25.11 18.54 22.78
C GLU A 8 -25.40 17.03 22.59
N GLY A 9 -26.56 16.57 23.03
CA GLY A 9 -27.01 15.21 22.83
C GLY A 9 -27.21 14.84 21.35
N GLU A 10 -27.73 15.75 20.51
CA GLU A 10 -27.85 15.55 19.07
C GLU A 10 -26.49 15.50 18.38
N LEU A 11 -25.52 16.33 18.80
CA LEU A 11 -24.16 16.34 18.26
C LEU A 11 -23.45 15.02 18.55
N VAL A 12 -23.57 14.50 19.76
CA VAL A 12 -22.99 13.21 20.15
C VAL A 12 -23.59 12.06 19.33
N LYS A 13 -24.90 12.05 19.11
CA LYS A 13 -25.59 11.07 18.27
C LYS A 13 -25.12 11.13 16.80
N ALA A 14 -24.99 12.34 16.24
CA ALA A 14 -24.50 12.55 14.88
C ALA A 14 -23.04 12.05 14.72
N THR A 15 -22.17 12.36 15.70
CA THR A 15 -20.78 11.89 15.71
C THR A 15 -20.72 10.36 15.76
N ARG A 16 -21.48 9.71 16.64
CA ARG A 16 -21.53 8.23 16.71
C ARG A 16 -22.01 7.60 15.41
N LYS A 17 -23.01 8.21 14.75
CA LYS A 17 -23.50 7.75 13.44
C LYS A 17 -22.42 7.87 12.38
N ASN A 18 -21.72 9.01 12.31
CA ASN A 18 -20.63 9.22 11.36
C ASN A 18 -19.48 8.20 11.54
N LEU A 19 -19.08 7.93 12.78
CA LEU A 19 -18.05 6.95 13.10
C LEU A 19 -18.43 5.53 12.65
N ARG A 20 -19.70 5.12 12.84
CA ARG A 20 -20.19 3.82 12.35
C ARG A 20 -20.19 3.75 10.83
N ILE A 21 -20.68 4.79 10.16
CA ILE A 21 -20.69 4.87 8.69
C ILE A 21 -19.26 4.75 8.16
N GLY A 22 -18.29 5.45 8.75
CA GLY A 22 -16.89 5.38 8.30
C GLY A 22 -16.23 4.01 8.50
N ILE A 23 -16.66 3.22 9.50
CA ILE A 23 -16.20 1.81 9.63
C ILE A 23 -16.82 0.94 8.52
N ILE A 24 -18.15 1.07 8.29
CA ILE A 24 -18.86 0.31 7.27
C ILE A 24 -18.29 0.62 5.88
N GLU A 25 -18.05 1.90 5.58
CA GLU A 25 -17.40 2.31 4.33
C GLU A 25 -16.00 1.69 4.20
N GLY A 26 -15.20 1.71 5.27
CA GLY A 26 -13.88 1.07 5.28
C GLY A 26 -13.95 -0.42 4.92
N LEU A 27 -14.87 -1.17 5.53
CA LEU A 27 -15.12 -2.57 5.22
C LEU A 27 -15.49 -2.78 3.74
N LEU A 28 -16.45 -1.99 3.25
CA LEU A 28 -16.95 -2.07 1.87
C LEU A 28 -15.90 -1.62 0.83
N SER A 29 -14.99 -0.73 1.19
CA SER A 29 -13.90 -0.29 0.30
C SER A 29 -12.71 -1.24 0.26
N THR A 30 -12.66 -2.26 1.12
CA THR A 30 -11.53 -3.18 1.23
C THR A 30 -11.29 -4.00 -0.06
N PRO A 31 -12.29 -4.61 -0.73
CA PRO A 31 -12.05 -5.32 -1.98
C PRO A 31 -11.40 -4.43 -3.06
N TYR A 32 -11.85 -3.19 -3.15
CA TYR A 32 -11.25 -2.20 -4.03
C TYR A 32 -9.79 -1.91 -3.68
N SER A 33 -9.47 -1.74 -2.39
CA SER A 33 -8.10 -1.42 -1.95
C SER A 33 -7.08 -2.53 -2.26
N VAL A 34 -7.51 -3.78 -2.30
CA VAL A 34 -6.66 -4.94 -2.67
C VAL A 34 -6.35 -4.95 -4.17
N ILE A 35 -7.32 -4.58 -5.01
CA ILE A 35 -7.15 -4.60 -6.48
C ILE A 35 -6.40 -3.37 -7.00
N VAL A 36 -6.63 -2.20 -6.40
CA VAL A 36 -6.08 -0.93 -6.91
C VAL A 36 -4.59 -0.77 -6.63
N VAL A 37 -4.00 -1.60 -5.76
CA VAL A 37 -2.57 -1.55 -5.44
C VAL A 37 -1.76 -1.83 -6.71
N PRO A 38 -0.76 -0.99 -7.05
CA PRO A 38 0.13 -1.24 -8.17
C PRO A 38 0.76 -2.63 -8.07
N GLY A 39 0.64 -3.42 -9.13
CA GLY A 39 1.11 -4.80 -9.14
C GLY A 39 0.21 -5.80 -8.40
N SER A 40 -1.06 -5.46 -8.16
CA SER A 40 -2.04 -6.44 -7.65
C SER A 40 -2.01 -7.71 -8.49
N PHE A 41 -1.85 -8.85 -7.82
CA PHE A 41 -1.75 -10.15 -8.48
C PHE A 41 -2.99 -10.49 -9.32
N ILE A 42 -4.18 -10.01 -8.93
CA ILE A 42 -5.44 -10.22 -9.69
C ILE A 42 -5.37 -9.48 -11.02
N ILE A 43 -4.91 -8.23 -11.00
CA ILE A 43 -4.75 -7.44 -12.22
C ILE A 43 -3.59 -7.98 -13.07
N ALA A 44 -2.49 -8.39 -12.43
CA ALA A 44 -1.38 -9.02 -13.15
C ALA A 44 -1.83 -10.28 -13.90
N ALA A 45 -2.56 -11.19 -13.23
CA ALA A 45 -3.11 -12.38 -13.88
C ALA A 45 -4.09 -12.04 -15.02
N LEU A 46 -4.98 -11.05 -14.80
CA LEU A 46 -5.90 -10.59 -15.83
C LEU A 46 -5.16 -10.10 -17.08
N LEU A 47 -4.14 -9.25 -16.89
CA LEU A 47 -3.41 -8.63 -18.00
C LEU A 47 -2.50 -9.63 -18.73
N THR A 48 -1.75 -10.46 -17.97
CA THR A 48 -0.75 -11.35 -18.56
C THR A 48 -1.32 -12.71 -18.95
N GLN A 49 -2.14 -13.36 -18.11
CA GLN A 49 -2.67 -14.69 -18.41
C GLN A 49 -3.91 -14.63 -19.30
N TRP A 50 -4.88 -13.74 -19.00
CA TRP A 50 -6.11 -13.69 -19.79
C TRP A 50 -5.94 -12.89 -21.09
N PHE A 51 -5.36 -11.69 -21.05
CA PHE A 51 -5.18 -10.84 -22.23
C PHE A 51 -3.87 -11.08 -22.98
N GLY A 52 -2.90 -11.79 -22.40
CA GLY A 52 -1.60 -12.05 -23.02
C GLY A 52 -0.79 -10.77 -23.27
N ILE A 53 -0.94 -9.76 -22.42
CA ILE A 53 -0.23 -8.48 -22.56
C ILE A 53 1.26 -8.68 -22.30
N GLY A 54 2.10 -8.20 -23.23
CA GLY A 54 3.56 -8.25 -23.14
C GLY A 54 4.11 -7.50 -21.94
N LYS A 55 5.33 -7.85 -21.52
CA LYS A 55 5.93 -7.34 -20.25
C LYS A 55 6.16 -5.83 -20.30
N SER A 56 6.54 -5.30 -21.45
CA SER A 56 6.72 -3.86 -21.66
C SER A 56 5.41 -3.10 -21.45
N HIS A 57 4.33 -3.53 -22.14
CA HIS A 57 3.01 -2.92 -22.00
C HIS A 57 2.44 -3.08 -20.59
N PHE A 58 2.65 -4.24 -19.96
CA PHE A 58 2.30 -4.47 -18.56
C PHE A 58 3.01 -3.46 -17.64
N GLY A 59 4.32 -3.23 -17.84
CA GLY A 59 5.09 -2.24 -17.10
C GLY A 59 4.50 -0.83 -17.21
N TRP A 60 4.08 -0.42 -18.40
CA TRP A 60 3.40 0.87 -18.61
C TRP A 60 2.07 0.95 -17.88
N ILE A 61 1.23 -0.09 -17.98
CA ILE A 61 -0.10 -0.11 -17.33
C ILE A 61 0.02 -0.02 -15.80
N VAL A 62 0.91 -0.81 -15.20
CA VAL A 62 1.06 -0.81 -13.73
C VAL A 62 1.77 0.43 -13.20
N SER A 63 2.42 1.21 -14.07
CA SER A 63 3.03 2.49 -13.70
C SER A 63 2.01 3.64 -13.54
N MET A 64 0.82 3.53 -14.15
CA MET A 64 -0.18 4.60 -14.21
C MET A 64 -0.56 5.18 -12.85
N PRO A 65 -0.81 4.38 -11.78
CA PRO A 65 -1.11 4.91 -10.46
C PRO A 65 -0.01 5.82 -9.90
N SER A 66 1.25 5.50 -10.17
CA SER A 66 2.39 6.31 -9.71
C SER A 66 2.49 7.64 -10.47
N TRP A 67 2.24 7.63 -11.78
CA TRP A 67 2.15 8.87 -12.57
C TRP A 67 1.04 9.80 -12.08
N THR A 68 -0.12 9.25 -11.72
CA THR A 68 -1.23 10.06 -11.20
C THR A 68 -0.93 10.65 -9.83
N ASN A 69 -0.17 9.97 -8.97
CA ASN A 69 0.31 10.54 -7.71
C ASN A 69 1.27 11.73 -7.93
N VAL A 70 2.10 11.70 -8.97
CA VAL A 70 2.94 12.86 -9.35
C VAL A 70 2.05 14.02 -9.80
N LEU A 71 1.05 13.74 -10.64
CA LEU A 71 0.11 14.74 -11.15
C LEU A 71 -0.83 15.28 -10.07
N GLN A 72 -1.03 14.56 -8.98
CA GLN A 72 -1.88 14.99 -7.86
C GLN A 72 -1.47 16.36 -7.33
N ALA A 73 -0.18 16.69 -7.31
CA ALA A 73 0.32 18.00 -6.90
C ALA A 73 -0.22 19.14 -7.75
N VAL A 74 -0.54 18.86 -9.04
CA VAL A 74 -1.11 19.82 -10.00
C VAL A 74 -2.64 19.78 -9.97
N LEU A 75 -3.23 18.60 -9.91
CA LEU A 75 -4.67 18.41 -9.98
C LEU A 75 -5.39 18.89 -8.73
N LEU A 76 -4.78 18.70 -7.57
CA LEU A 76 -5.40 19.04 -6.30
C LEU A 76 -5.72 20.51 -6.11
N PRO A 77 -4.83 21.47 -6.42
CA PRO A 77 -5.14 22.91 -6.37
C PRO A 77 -6.31 23.31 -7.28
N ILE A 78 -6.46 22.60 -8.41
CA ILE A 78 -7.54 22.87 -9.37
C ILE A 78 -8.88 22.43 -8.79
N PHE A 79 -8.99 21.15 -8.41
CA PHE A 79 -10.24 20.59 -7.87
C PHE A 79 -10.59 21.15 -6.48
N GLY A 80 -9.60 21.34 -5.61
CA GLY A 80 -9.80 21.86 -4.26
C GLY A 80 -10.31 23.33 -4.23
N ARG A 81 -10.16 24.06 -5.33
CA ARG A 81 -10.68 25.42 -5.47
C ARG A 81 -12.19 25.46 -5.70
N TYR A 82 -12.75 24.44 -6.35
CA TYR A 82 -14.14 24.38 -6.79
C TYR A 82 -15.00 23.40 -6.00
N MET A 83 -14.41 22.52 -5.20
CA MET A 83 -15.11 21.46 -4.51
C MET A 83 -14.81 21.44 -3.02
N THR A 84 -15.86 21.22 -2.21
CA THR A 84 -15.67 20.93 -0.77
C THR A 84 -15.00 19.56 -0.60
N PRO A 85 -14.32 19.28 0.53
CA PRO A 85 -13.72 17.96 0.78
C PRO A 85 -14.72 16.80 0.65
N LYS A 86 -15.95 16.98 1.15
CA LYS A 86 -17.06 16.02 0.97
C LYS A 86 -17.45 15.86 -0.50
N GLY A 87 -17.62 16.98 -1.22
CA GLY A 87 -17.96 16.98 -2.65
C GLY A 87 -16.90 16.27 -3.50
N LEU A 88 -15.61 16.54 -3.21
CA LEU A 88 -14.49 15.89 -3.89
C LEU A 88 -14.50 14.37 -3.65
N VAL A 89 -14.66 13.92 -2.40
CA VAL A 89 -14.69 12.49 -2.06
C VAL A 89 -15.86 11.78 -2.75
N LEU A 90 -17.05 12.35 -2.69
CA LEU A 90 -18.25 11.73 -3.29
C LEU A 90 -18.20 11.80 -4.82
N GLY A 91 -17.87 12.94 -5.41
CA GLY A 91 -17.79 13.11 -6.87
C GLY A 91 -16.75 12.20 -7.51
N MET A 92 -15.50 12.24 -7.01
CA MET A 92 -14.44 11.36 -7.51
C MET A 92 -14.70 9.89 -7.17
N GLY A 93 -15.38 9.62 -6.05
CA GLY A 93 -15.80 8.26 -5.69
C GLY A 93 -16.80 7.68 -6.68
N TRP A 94 -17.84 8.44 -7.07
CA TRP A 94 -18.82 8.02 -8.08
C TRP A 94 -18.20 7.85 -9.46
N PHE A 95 -17.34 8.78 -9.86
CA PHE A 95 -16.59 8.66 -11.11
C PHE A 95 -15.71 7.40 -11.12
N ASN A 96 -15.03 7.11 -10.02
CA ASN A 96 -14.23 5.89 -9.88
C ASN A 96 -15.09 4.61 -9.97
N VAL A 97 -16.23 4.56 -9.29
CA VAL A 97 -17.19 3.44 -9.39
C VAL A 97 -17.66 3.24 -10.83
N ALA A 98 -17.98 4.32 -11.53
CA ALA A 98 -18.40 4.24 -12.93
C ALA A 98 -17.30 3.67 -13.84
N LEU A 99 -16.04 4.10 -13.67
CA LEU A 99 -14.91 3.56 -14.42
C LEU A 99 -14.74 2.05 -14.19
N TRP A 100 -14.77 1.59 -12.94
CA TRP A 100 -14.65 0.17 -12.63
C TRP A 100 -15.85 -0.64 -13.12
N ALA A 101 -17.06 -0.07 -13.12
CA ALA A 101 -18.23 -0.70 -13.71
C ALA A 101 -18.11 -0.83 -15.23
N VAL A 102 -17.60 0.21 -15.91
CA VAL A 102 -17.31 0.17 -17.36
C VAL A 102 -16.26 -0.91 -17.66
N MET A 103 -15.18 -0.98 -16.87
CA MET A 103 -14.18 -2.03 -17.03
C MET A 103 -14.81 -3.42 -16.87
N ALA A 104 -15.60 -3.65 -15.81
CA ALA A 104 -16.25 -4.94 -15.57
C ALA A 104 -17.23 -5.33 -16.69
N ALA A 105 -17.90 -4.36 -17.29
CA ALA A 105 -18.84 -4.58 -18.39
C ALA A 105 -18.12 -4.87 -19.73
N LEU A 106 -17.00 -4.19 -19.99
CA LEU A 106 -16.30 -4.26 -21.28
C LEU A 106 -15.25 -5.36 -21.36
N ILE A 107 -14.79 -5.88 -20.23
CA ILE A 107 -13.67 -6.84 -20.16
C ILE A 107 -13.89 -8.09 -21.04
N GLY A 108 -15.14 -8.53 -21.21
CA GLY A 108 -15.49 -9.69 -22.04
C GLY A 108 -15.49 -9.41 -23.55
N PHE A 109 -15.48 -8.13 -23.96
CA PHE A 109 -15.53 -7.70 -25.36
C PHE A 109 -14.16 -7.24 -25.88
N LEU A 110 -13.19 -7.06 -25.01
CA LEU A 110 -11.86 -6.61 -25.39
C LEU A 110 -11.10 -7.73 -26.12
N PRO A 111 -10.40 -7.41 -27.25
CA PRO A 111 -9.58 -8.38 -27.95
C PRO A 111 -8.39 -8.83 -27.09
N ARG A 112 -7.98 -10.09 -27.25
CA ARG A 112 -6.84 -10.72 -26.53
C ARG A 112 -5.54 -10.59 -27.35
N ASN A 113 -4.47 -11.16 -26.83
CA ASN A 113 -3.17 -11.28 -27.48
C ASN A 113 -2.48 -9.95 -27.78
N ASP A 114 -2.26 -9.18 -26.72
CA ASP A 114 -1.51 -7.90 -26.75
C ASP A 114 -2.05 -6.86 -27.75
N SER A 115 -3.37 -6.83 -27.92
CA SER A 115 -4.03 -5.90 -28.84
C SER A 115 -3.84 -4.44 -28.41
N HIS A 116 -3.47 -3.58 -29.37
CA HIS A 116 -3.34 -2.14 -29.15
C HIS A 116 -4.60 -1.49 -28.56
N VAL A 117 -5.79 -1.98 -28.94
CA VAL A 117 -7.06 -1.49 -28.38
C VAL A 117 -7.15 -1.81 -26.90
N THR A 118 -6.81 -3.02 -26.51
CA THR A 118 -6.83 -3.48 -25.11
C THR A 118 -5.78 -2.74 -24.29
N ILE A 119 -4.58 -2.56 -24.80
CA ILE A 119 -3.51 -1.80 -24.14
C ILE A 119 -3.95 -0.35 -23.91
N ALA A 120 -4.44 0.32 -24.96
CA ALA A 120 -4.91 1.71 -24.87
C ALA A 120 -6.08 1.84 -23.87
N PHE A 121 -7.01 0.88 -23.86
CA PHE A 121 -8.08 0.84 -22.88
C PHE A 121 -7.55 0.75 -21.44
N PHE A 122 -6.65 -0.18 -21.13
CA PHE A 122 -6.11 -0.33 -19.79
C PHE A 122 -5.23 0.84 -19.36
N LEU A 123 -4.44 1.42 -20.25
CA LEU A 123 -3.67 2.64 -19.97
C LEU A 123 -4.59 3.79 -19.59
N ALA A 124 -5.62 4.06 -20.40
CA ALA A 124 -6.58 5.13 -20.13
C ALA A 124 -7.39 4.84 -18.84
N PHE A 125 -7.86 3.60 -18.67
CA PHE A 125 -8.60 3.16 -17.51
C PHE A 125 -7.79 3.35 -16.22
N PHE A 126 -6.58 2.79 -16.13
CA PHE A 126 -5.76 2.89 -14.91
C PHE A 126 -5.30 4.31 -14.64
N PHE A 127 -5.04 5.11 -15.67
CA PHE A 127 -4.75 6.53 -15.49
C PHE A 127 -5.95 7.27 -14.87
N LEU A 128 -7.13 7.17 -15.44
CA LEU A 128 -8.32 7.86 -14.94
C LEU A 128 -8.78 7.35 -13.58
N ALA A 129 -8.79 6.02 -13.38
CA ALA A 129 -9.18 5.40 -12.13
C ALA A 129 -8.23 5.79 -10.98
N SER A 130 -6.91 5.81 -11.25
CA SER A 130 -5.93 6.21 -10.25
C SER A 130 -5.94 7.71 -9.97
N ALA A 131 -6.13 8.56 -11.00
CA ALA A 131 -6.26 10.00 -10.81
C ALA A 131 -7.47 10.34 -9.93
N SER A 132 -8.62 9.70 -10.19
CA SER A 132 -9.82 9.87 -9.37
C SER A 132 -9.61 9.39 -7.93
N ALA A 133 -8.93 8.25 -7.74
CA ALA A 133 -8.59 7.72 -6.43
C ALA A 133 -7.63 8.63 -5.66
N ALA A 134 -6.61 9.17 -6.31
CA ALA A 134 -5.66 10.11 -5.71
C ALA A 134 -6.36 11.38 -5.19
N CYS A 135 -7.24 11.97 -6.01
CA CYS A 135 -8.06 13.13 -5.59
C CYS A 135 -9.00 12.77 -4.41
N GLN A 136 -9.61 11.59 -4.46
CA GLN A 136 -10.50 11.12 -3.40
C GLN A 136 -9.77 10.94 -2.06
N VAL A 137 -8.56 10.37 -2.06
CA VAL A 137 -7.76 10.16 -0.84
C VAL A 137 -7.46 11.48 -0.14
N VAL A 138 -7.06 12.52 -0.89
CA VAL A 138 -6.79 13.83 -0.30
C VAL A 138 -8.06 14.47 0.26
N GLY A 139 -9.14 14.42 -0.50
CA GLY A 139 -10.44 14.88 -0.01
C GLY A 139 -10.86 14.17 1.28
N TRP A 140 -10.63 12.84 1.34
CA TRP A 140 -10.95 12.02 2.52
C TRP A 140 -10.12 12.41 3.75
N ILE A 141 -8.80 12.62 3.58
CA ILE A 141 -7.91 13.06 4.68
C ILE A 141 -8.36 14.42 5.24
N ALA A 142 -8.74 15.35 4.38
CA ALA A 142 -9.27 16.65 4.79
C ALA A 142 -10.62 16.48 5.50
N TRP A 143 -11.53 15.72 4.90
CA TRP A 143 -12.89 15.55 5.39
C TRP A 143 -12.97 14.78 6.71
N VAL A 144 -12.17 13.73 6.90
CA VAL A 144 -12.17 12.94 8.15
C VAL A 144 -11.84 13.79 9.38
N ARG A 145 -11.03 14.86 9.20
CA ARG A 145 -10.67 15.79 10.29
C ARG A 145 -11.87 16.58 10.82
N GLU A 146 -12.90 16.76 10.01
CA GLU A 146 -14.10 17.54 10.37
C GLU A 146 -15.07 16.73 11.24
N TRP A 147 -15.24 15.45 10.99
CA TRP A 147 -16.24 14.63 11.68
C TRP A 147 -15.68 13.61 12.67
N VAL A 148 -14.35 13.40 12.71
CA VAL A 148 -13.67 12.60 13.73
C VAL A 148 -12.97 13.51 14.74
N PRO A 149 -13.43 13.56 16.01
CA PRO A 149 -12.80 14.37 17.06
C PRO A 149 -11.32 14.01 17.24
N ALA A 150 -10.45 15.02 17.40
CA ALA A 150 -9.01 14.85 17.50
C ALA A 150 -8.59 13.87 18.63
N LYS A 151 -9.28 13.95 19.80
CA LYS A 151 -9.01 13.10 20.99
C LYS A 151 -9.13 11.60 20.72
N ILE A 152 -10.04 11.18 19.82
CA ILE A 152 -10.32 9.76 19.57
C ILE A 152 -9.87 9.31 18.18
N ARG A 153 -9.30 10.22 17.36
CA ARG A 153 -9.00 9.95 15.95
C ARG A 153 -8.05 8.77 15.77
N GLY A 154 -6.98 8.69 16.56
CA GLY A 154 -6.04 7.58 16.50
C GLY A 154 -6.70 6.23 16.81
N ALA A 155 -7.43 6.16 17.92
CA ALA A 155 -8.13 4.94 18.34
C ALA A 155 -9.21 4.53 17.32
N TYR A 156 -9.94 5.51 16.75
CA TYR A 156 -10.93 5.26 15.72
C TYR A 156 -10.32 4.70 14.43
N LEU A 157 -9.25 5.33 13.93
CA LEU A 157 -8.58 4.88 12.72
C LEU A 157 -7.94 3.50 12.93
N GLY A 158 -7.35 3.25 14.10
CA GLY A 158 -6.84 1.94 14.46
C GLY A 158 -7.94 0.87 14.43
N LYS A 159 -9.10 1.12 15.06
CA LYS A 159 -10.24 0.22 15.03
C LYS A 159 -10.77 -0.01 13.60
N ARG A 160 -10.90 1.07 12.81
CA ARG A 160 -11.31 0.98 11.40
C ARG A 160 -10.36 0.10 10.59
N ASN A 161 -9.06 0.31 10.73
CA ASN A 161 -8.04 -0.47 10.02
C ASN A 161 -8.03 -1.96 10.43
N SER A 162 -8.28 -2.27 11.71
CA SER A 162 -8.44 -3.66 12.17
C SER A 162 -9.62 -4.35 11.49
N TRP A 163 -10.76 -3.70 11.39
CA TRP A 163 -11.92 -4.22 10.67
C TRP A 163 -11.66 -4.40 9.17
N MET A 164 -10.95 -3.45 8.55
CA MET A 164 -10.52 -3.57 7.16
C MET A 164 -9.57 -4.75 6.96
N GLY A 165 -8.66 -5.01 7.91
CA GLY A 165 -7.79 -6.19 7.87
C GLY A 165 -8.57 -7.50 7.85
N ILE A 166 -9.61 -7.63 8.69
CA ILE A 166 -10.51 -8.80 8.68
C ILE A 166 -11.24 -8.93 7.34
N ALA A 167 -11.75 -7.82 6.80
CA ALA A 167 -12.40 -7.82 5.49
C ALA A 167 -11.45 -8.20 4.35
N THR A 168 -10.17 -7.78 4.44
CA THR A 168 -9.11 -8.21 3.49
C THR A 168 -8.97 -9.73 3.49
N MET A 169 -8.90 -10.37 4.67
CA MET A 169 -8.83 -11.83 4.78
C MET A 169 -10.05 -12.51 4.13
N GLY A 170 -11.26 -11.99 4.41
CA GLY A 170 -12.49 -12.50 3.82
C GLY A 170 -12.51 -12.36 2.29
N PHE A 171 -12.06 -11.22 1.76
CA PHE A 171 -11.98 -11.00 0.33
C PHE A 171 -10.93 -11.90 -0.34
N LEU A 172 -9.75 -12.08 0.26
CA LEU A 172 -8.72 -12.98 -0.25
C LEU A 172 -9.17 -14.45 -0.21
N ALA A 173 -9.92 -14.85 0.81
CA ALA A 173 -10.55 -16.17 0.85
C ALA A 173 -11.56 -16.37 -0.29
N LEU A 174 -12.37 -15.34 -0.60
CA LEU A 174 -13.26 -15.36 -1.76
C LEU A 174 -12.45 -15.51 -3.07
N VAL A 175 -11.39 -14.72 -3.25
CA VAL A 175 -10.52 -14.81 -4.44
C VAL A 175 -9.94 -16.21 -4.57
N MET A 176 -9.40 -16.78 -3.49
CA MET A 176 -8.90 -18.16 -3.46
C MET A 176 -9.95 -19.16 -3.95
N MET A 177 -11.18 -19.08 -3.42
CA MET A 177 -12.26 -20.02 -3.77
C MET A 177 -12.68 -19.89 -5.23
N VAL A 178 -12.75 -18.65 -5.74
CA VAL A 178 -13.25 -18.35 -7.08
C VAL A 178 -12.23 -18.73 -8.16
N PHE A 179 -10.93 -18.52 -7.89
CA PHE A 179 -9.87 -18.85 -8.86
C PHE A 179 -9.40 -20.30 -8.79
N LYS A 180 -9.75 -21.04 -7.73
CA LYS A 180 -9.40 -22.46 -7.62
C LYS A 180 -9.98 -23.22 -8.80
N ASN A 181 -9.10 -23.85 -9.61
CA ASN A 181 -9.44 -24.62 -10.80
C ASN A 181 -10.07 -23.85 -11.98
N HIS A 182 -10.06 -22.51 -11.97
CA HIS A 182 -10.67 -21.66 -12.99
C HIS A 182 -9.78 -20.47 -13.41
N ALA A 183 -8.47 -20.58 -13.22
CA ALA A 183 -7.52 -19.47 -13.46
C ALA A 183 -7.52 -18.97 -14.92
N ASP A 184 -7.71 -19.87 -15.89
CA ASP A 184 -7.66 -19.59 -17.32
C ASP A 184 -9.00 -19.18 -17.93
N SER A 185 -9.98 -18.83 -17.10
CA SER A 185 -11.33 -18.46 -17.55
C SER A 185 -11.71 -17.04 -17.12
N LEU A 186 -12.57 -16.38 -17.90
CA LEU A 186 -13.02 -15.01 -17.63
C LEU A 186 -13.99 -14.85 -16.45
N PRO A 187 -14.92 -15.80 -16.18
CA PRO A 187 -15.94 -15.64 -15.14
C PRO A 187 -15.40 -15.30 -13.74
N PRO A 188 -14.30 -15.90 -13.23
CA PRO A 188 -13.68 -15.50 -11.97
C PRO A 188 -13.34 -14.02 -11.88
N TYR A 189 -12.76 -13.47 -12.94
CA TYR A 189 -12.41 -12.04 -12.99
C TYR A 189 -13.65 -11.15 -12.97
N ILE A 190 -14.68 -11.49 -13.74
CA ILE A 190 -15.96 -10.74 -13.75
C ILE A 190 -16.60 -10.77 -12.37
N LEU A 191 -16.62 -11.94 -11.69
CA LEU A 191 -17.20 -12.06 -10.36
C LEU A 191 -16.45 -11.18 -9.35
N VAL A 192 -15.13 -11.25 -9.33
CA VAL A 192 -14.29 -10.47 -8.42
C VAL A 192 -14.45 -8.97 -8.68
N LEU A 193 -14.44 -8.54 -9.95
CA LEU A 193 -14.69 -7.15 -10.33
C LEU A 193 -16.11 -6.70 -9.95
N GLY A 194 -17.11 -7.57 -10.13
CA GLY A 194 -18.48 -7.32 -9.69
C GLY A 194 -18.60 -7.06 -8.17
N VAL A 195 -17.90 -7.88 -7.37
CA VAL A 195 -17.81 -7.69 -5.91
C VAL A 195 -17.13 -6.35 -5.58
N VAL A 196 -16.05 -5.99 -6.28
CA VAL A 196 -15.34 -4.73 -6.08
C VAL A 196 -16.23 -3.54 -6.41
N VAL A 197 -16.90 -3.56 -7.57
CA VAL A 197 -17.81 -2.49 -7.99
C VAL A 197 -19.00 -2.37 -7.04
N GLY A 198 -19.65 -3.47 -6.71
CA GLY A 198 -20.81 -3.50 -5.82
C GLY A 198 -20.48 -3.01 -4.41
N SER A 199 -19.38 -3.50 -3.82
CA SER A 199 -18.94 -3.09 -2.49
C SER A 199 -18.52 -1.61 -2.46
N ARG A 200 -17.83 -1.15 -3.49
CA ARG A 200 -17.43 0.25 -3.63
C ARG A 200 -18.63 1.18 -3.81
N PHE A 201 -19.58 0.80 -4.65
CA PHE A 201 -20.85 1.51 -4.82
C PHE A 201 -21.57 1.68 -3.49
N MET A 202 -21.75 0.59 -2.74
CA MET A 202 -22.40 0.64 -1.42
C MET A 202 -21.60 1.52 -0.45
N GLY A 203 -20.27 1.44 -0.44
CA GLY A 203 -19.40 2.27 0.40
C GLY A 203 -19.63 3.76 0.17
N ILE A 204 -19.67 4.20 -1.10
CA ILE A 204 -19.93 5.61 -1.44
C ILE A 204 -21.35 6.03 -1.05
N GLN A 205 -22.36 5.16 -1.21
CA GLN A 205 -23.72 5.43 -0.75
C GLN A 205 -23.77 5.67 0.76
N PHE A 206 -23.11 4.83 1.56
CA PHE A 206 -23.03 5.04 3.00
C PHE A 206 -22.36 6.38 3.36
N MET A 207 -21.28 6.76 2.66
CA MET A 207 -20.57 8.02 2.91
C MET A 207 -21.44 9.26 2.70
N ARG A 208 -22.44 9.22 1.80
CA ARG A 208 -23.40 10.33 1.63
C ARG A 208 -24.11 10.68 2.93
N GLY A 209 -24.34 9.69 3.80
CA GLY A 209 -25.00 9.85 5.09
C GLY A 209 -24.17 10.53 6.17
N ILE A 210 -22.89 10.80 5.96
CA ILE A 210 -22.02 11.51 6.91
C ILE A 210 -22.40 12.99 6.91
N ARG A 211 -22.80 13.49 8.09
CA ARG A 211 -23.12 14.90 8.30
C ARG A 211 -21.86 15.66 8.76
N THR A 212 -21.53 16.73 8.08
CA THR A 212 -20.43 17.64 8.43
C THR A 212 -20.97 19.05 8.68
N ARG A 213 -20.25 19.80 9.50
CA ARG A 213 -20.62 21.16 9.91
C ARG A 213 -20.03 22.25 9.01
N SER A 214 -19.01 21.95 8.23
CA SER A 214 -18.23 23.00 7.58
C SER A 214 -18.78 23.32 6.18
N ASP A 215 -18.87 24.59 5.91
CA ASP A 215 -19.02 25.20 4.60
C ASP A 215 -17.65 25.21 3.88
N GLY A 216 -16.98 24.05 3.85
CA GLY A 216 -15.81 23.76 3.03
C GLY A 216 -14.62 24.68 3.20
N LEU A 217 -13.70 24.36 4.09
CA LEU A 217 -12.36 24.92 4.02
C LEU A 217 -11.71 24.50 2.70
N ALA A 218 -11.40 25.46 1.85
CA ALA A 218 -10.65 25.20 0.63
C ALA A 218 -9.33 24.48 0.93
N ILE A 219 -8.99 23.48 0.15
CA ILE A 219 -7.71 22.78 0.26
C ILE A 219 -6.63 23.75 -0.19
N VAL A 220 -5.94 24.38 0.76
CA VAL A 220 -4.84 25.33 0.46
C VAL A 220 -3.59 24.53 0.12
N ALA A 221 -3.20 24.56 -1.14
CA ALA A 221 -1.93 23.99 -1.56
C ALA A 221 -0.78 24.95 -1.19
N PRO A 222 0.33 24.45 -0.60
CA PRO A 222 1.50 25.28 -0.32
C PRO A 222 2.18 25.75 -1.61
N ARG A 223 2.87 26.90 -1.58
CA ARG A 223 3.67 27.38 -2.70
C ARG A 223 4.85 26.42 -2.91
N LEU A 224 4.86 25.72 -4.03
CA LEU A 224 5.83 24.65 -4.33
C LEU A 224 7.29 25.11 -4.21
N THR A 225 7.60 26.32 -4.68
CA THR A 225 8.96 26.89 -4.65
C THR A 225 9.48 27.12 -3.22
N GLN A 226 8.62 27.62 -2.34
CA GLN A 226 8.96 27.81 -0.93
C GLN A 226 9.16 26.44 -0.25
N ALA A 227 8.25 25.49 -0.51
CA ALA A 227 8.32 24.15 0.01
C ALA A 227 9.61 23.42 -0.39
N LEU A 228 10.02 23.52 -1.65
CA LEU A 228 11.28 22.95 -2.14
C LEU A 228 12.50 23.55 -1.42
N ARG A 229 12.50 24.88 -1.23
CA ARG A 229 13.59 25.56 -0.51
C ARG A 229 13.70 25.10 0.94
N GLU A 230 12.59 24.99 1.65
CA GLU A 230 12.54 24.57 3.05
C GLU A 230 12.92 23.08 3.19
N CYS A 231 12.44 22.21 2.31
CA CYS A 231 12.83 20.80 2.28
C CYS A 231 14.33 20.61 2.02
N ARG A 232 14.89 21.39 1.09
CA ARG A 232 16.33 21.34 0.78
C ARG A 232 17.19 21.80 1.95
N ALA A 233 16.70 22.75 2.75
CA ALA A 233 17.39 23.28 3.92
C ALA A 233 17.24 22.39 5.18
N ALA A 234 16.27 21.46 5.20
CA ALA A 234 16.02 20.60 6.36
C ALA A 234 17.10 19.52 6.50
N PRO A 235 17.81 19.43 7.66
CA PRO A 235 18.90 18.47 7.83
C PRO A 235 18.41 17.03 7.69
N GLY A 236 19.06 16.23 6.82
CA GLY A 236 18.76 14.82 6.60
C GLY A 236 17.54 14.52 5.72
N LEU A 237 16.60 15.45 5.54
CA LEU A 237 15.39 15.23 4.75
C LEU A 237 15.69 14.97 3.25
N PRO A 238 16.55 15.73 2.57
CA PRO A 238 16.88 15.46 1.15
C PRO A 238 17.48 14.06 0.95
N MET A 239 18.37 13.65 1.84
CA MET A 239 18.98 12.33 1.77
C MET A 239 17.97 11.21 2.05
N PHE A 240 17.04 11.45 2.97
CA PHE A 240 15.95 10.51 3.23
C PHE A 240 14.96 10.41 2.04
N ILE A 241 14.67 11.52 1.36
CA ILE A 241 13.88 11.51 0.13
C ILE A 241 14.58 10.69 -0.95
N LEU A 242 15.89 10.88 -1.12
CA LEU A 242 16.71 10.09 -2.06
C LEU A 242 16.70 8.60 -1.72
N PHE A 243 16.90 8.24 -0.44
CA PHE A 243 16.78 6.86 0.04
C PHE A 243 15.41 6.27 -0.28
N SER A 244 14.35 7.00 0.03
CA SER A 244 12.99 6.55 -0.23
C SER A 244 12.71 6.38 -1.72
N ALA A 245 13.20 7.28 -2.57
CA ALA A 245 13.09 7.17 -4.02
C ALA A 245 13.84 5.94 -4.55
N TRP A 246 15.08 5.71 -4.06
CA TRP A 246 15.88 4.55 -4.40
C TRP A 246 15.15 3.24 -4.06
N VAL A 247 14.64 3.11 -2.84
CA VAL A 247 13.89 1.93 -2.43
C VAL A 247 12.61 1.76 -3.25
N ASN A 248 11.85 2.84 -3.47
CA ASN A 248 10.61 2.77 -4.25
C ASN A 248 10.86 2.41 -5.72
N PHE A 249 11.98 2.84 -6.30
CA PHE A 249 12.40 2.42 -7.64
C PHE A 249 12.59 0.89 -7.68
N TRP A 250 13.42 0.33 -6.81
CA TRP A 250 13.72 -1.10 -6.82
C TRP A 250 12.53 -1.97 -6.41
N MET A 251 11.65 -1.47 -5.55
CA MET A 251 10.38 -2.13 -5.27
C MET A 251 9.44 -2.14 -6.49
N GLY A 252 9.36 -1.03 -7.20
CA GLY A 252 8.58 -0.92 -8.44
C GLY A 252 9.17 -1.73 -9.60
N PHE A 253 10.50 -1.93 -9.61
CA PHE A 253 11.20 -2.67 -10.65
C PHE A 253 10.81 -4.15 -10.69
N THR A 254 10.75 -4.83 -9.55
CA THR A 254 10.42 -6.28 -9.52
C THR A 254 9.02 -6.56 -8.96
N GLY A 255 8.45 -5.68 -8.14
CA GLY A 255 7.21 -5.95 -7.42
C GLY A 255 6.05 -6.43 -8.28
N PRO A 256 5.66 -5.71 -9.34
CA PRO A 256 4.59 -6.15 -10.24
C PRO A 256 4.90 -7.47 -10.97
N PHE A 257 6.17 -7.70 -11.29
CA PHE A 257 6.61 -8.89 -12.02
C PHE A 257 6.76 -10.12 -11.13
N GLY A 258 6.78 -9.97 -9.81
CA GLY A 258 6.83 -11.10 -8.88
C GLY A 258 5.61 -12.02 -8.98
N SER A 259 4.40 -11.46 -9.14
CA SER A 259 3.19 -12.26 -9.37
C SER A 259 3.19 -12.88 -10.78
N VAL A 260 3.65 -12.14 -11.79
CA VAL A 260 3.80 -12.66 -13.17
C VAL A 260 4.75 -13.85 -13.20
N PHE A 261 5.91 -13.74 -12.55
CA PHE A 261 6.86 -14.84 -12.37
C PHE A 261 6.20 -16.08 -11.73
N CYS A 262 5.43 -15.87 -10.67
CA CYS A 262 4.73 -16.98 -10.00
C CYS A 262 3.73 -17.68 -10.93
N PHE A 263 3.06 -16.94 -11.79
CA PHE A 263 2.06 -17.51 -12.70
C PHE A 263 2.69 -18.20 -13.91
N GLU A 264 3.68 -17.57 -14.53
CA GLU A 264 4.24 -18.03 -15.80
C GLU A 264 5.35 -19.06 -15.62
N GLU A 265 6.26 -18.83 -14.67
CA GLU A 265 7.45 -19.67 -14.49
C GLU A 265 7.25 -20.76 -13.41
N LEU A 266 6.50 -20.44 -12.33
CA LEU A 266 6.24 -21.41 -11.28
C LEU A 266 4.93 -22.19 -11.47
N GLY A 267 4.07 -21.80 -12.44
CA GLY A 267 2.81 -22.46 -12.72
C GLY A 267 1.76 -22.33 -11.62
N LEU A 268 1.84 -21.26 -10.81
CA LEU A 268 0.90 -21.03 -9.72
C LEU A 268 -0.35 -20.29 -10.23
N ASP A 269 -1.49 -20.57 -9.61
CA ASP A 269 -2.75 -19.88 -9.89
C ASP A 269 -2.97 -18.66 -8.98
N PRO A 270 -3.82 -17.69 -9.39
CA PRO A 270 -4.11 -16.51 -8.58
C PRO A 270 -4.76 -16.83 -7.23
N GLY A 271 -5.47 -17.96 -7.10
CA GLY A 271 -6.05 -18.42 -5.84
C GLY A 271 -4.96 -18.80 -4.83
N THR A 272 -3.92 -19.52 -5.26
CA THR A 272 -2.74 -19.82 -4.45
C THR A 272 -2.00 -18.55 -4.05
N PHE A 273 -1.86 -17.58 -4.97
CA PHE A 273 -1.22 -16.30 -4.66
C PHE A 273 -2.04 -15.49 -3.63
N ALA A 274 -3.37 -15.62 -3.63
CA ALA A 274 -4.22 -15.02 -2.61
C ALA A 274 -3.90 -15.54 -1.20
N ILE A 275 -3.54 -16.83 -1.07
CA ILE A 275 -3.10 -17.41 0.22
C ILE A 275 -1.81 -16.73 0.69
N PHE A 276 -0.81 -16.57 -0.19
CA PHE A 276 0.44 -15.89 0.15
C PHE A 276 0.19 -14.45 0.61
N THR A 277 -0.66 -13.72 -0.10
CA THR A 277 -1.05 -12.36 0.27
C THR A 277 -1.76 -12.30 1.63
N ALA A 278 -2.63 -13.28 1.91
CA ALA A 278 -3.31 -13.40 3.20
C ALA A 278 -2.32 -13.69 4.35
N LEU A 279 -1.36 -14.58 4.13
CA LEU A 279 -0.30 -14.88 5.11
C LEU A 279 0.56 -13.65 5.41
N ALA A 280 0.95 -12.89 4.38
CA ALA A 280 1.70 -11.65 4.55
C ALA A 280 0.89 -10.60 5.32
N ALA A 281 -0.39 -10.45 4.99
CA ALA A 281 -1.27 -9.50 5.68
C ALA A 281 -1.47 -9.88 7.16
N PHE A 282 -1.67 -11.17 7.46
CA PHE A 282 -1.79 -11.67 8.83
C PHE A 282 -0.51 -11.43 9.65
N SER A 283 0.65 -11.82 9.12
CA SER A 283 1.93 -11.60 9.80
C SER A 283 2.26 -10.12 9.95
N GLY A 284 1.85 -9.29 8.98
CA GLY A 284 1.96 -7.85 9.05
C GLY A 284 1.21 -7.23 10.22
N ILE A 285 0.02 -7.74 10.57
CA ILE A 285 -0.73 -7.28 11.75
C ILE A 285 0.11 -7.46 13.03
N LEU A 286 0.76 -8.62 13.17
CA LEU A 286 1.67 -8.89 14.28
C LEU A 286 2.89 -7.98 14.23
N GLY A 287 3.42 -7.74 13.04
CA GLY A 287 4.54 -6.83 12.79
C GLY A 287 4.24 -5.40 13.25
N TRP A 288 3.05 -4.85 12.98
CA TRP A 288 2.68 -3.49 13.41
C TRP A 288 2.75 -3.32 14.93
N VAL A 289 2.26 -4.29 15.69
CA VAL A 289 2.28 -4.24 17.16
C VAL A 289 3.70 -4.37 17.70
N PHE A 290 4.49 -5.28 17.13
CA PHE A 290 5.86 -5.55 17.56
C PHE A 290 6.79 -4.38 17.23
N TRP A 291 6.90 -4.02 15.95
CA TRP A 291 7.82 -2.99 15.49
C TRP A 291 7.46 -1.59 15.98
N GLY A 292 6.18 -1.32 16.29
CA GLY A 292 5.77 -0.09 16.93
C GLY A 292 6.50 0.13 18.26
N ARG A 293 6.48 -0.88 19.14
CA ARG A 293 7.16 -0.83 20.44
C ARG A 293 8.67 -0.75 20.32
N VAL A 294 9.24 -1.48 19.35
CA VAL A 294 10.68 -1.45 19.07
C VAL A 294 11.11 -0.06 18.60
N SER A 295 10.34 0.55 17.69
CA SER A 295 10.63 1.87 17.14
C SER A 295 10.63 2.97 18.22
N ASP A 296 9.71 2.89 19.18
CA ASP A 296 9.63 3.86 20.29
C ASP A 296 10.87 3.80 21.22
N ARG A 297 11.50 2.63 21.34
CA ARG A 297 12.65 2.42 22.24
C ARG A 297 14.01 2.53 21.54
N ALA A 298 14.12 1.97 20.33
CA ALA A 298 15.38 1.87 19.61
C ALA A 298 15.65 3.04 18.65
N GLY A 299 14.62 3.83 18.32
CA GLY A 299 14.65 4.84 17.27
C GLY A 299 14.23 4.27 15.90
N ARG A 300 13.99 5.16 14.94
CA ARG A 300 13.40 4.80 13.63
C ARG A 300 14.45 4.28 12.65
N ILE A 301 15.62 4.93 12.58
CA ILE A 301 16.69 4.53 11.64
C ILE A 301 17.15 3.09 11.91
N PRO A 302 17.46 2.65 13.15
CA PRO A 302 17.79 1.25 13.40
C PRO A 302 16.71 0.26 13.01
N VAL A 303 15.43 0.61 13.23
CA VAL A 303 14.29 -0.25 12.85
C VAL A 303 14.18 -0.38 11.33
N ILE A 304 14.34 0.73 10.58
CA ILE A 304 14.37 0.71 9.12
C ILE A 304 15.49 -0.20 8.61
N VAL A 305 16.70 -0.05 9.15
CA VAL A 305 17.87 -0.82 8.71
C VAL A 305 17.70 -2.30 8.98
N VAL A 306 17.33 -2.68 10.20
CA VAL A 306 17.13 -4.09 10.56
C VAL A 306 15.98 -4.69 9.78
N GLY A 307 14.85 -3.98 9.69
CA GLY A 307 13.69 -4.42 8.93
C GLY A 307 14.02 -4.67 7.46
N LEU A 308 14.66 -3.70 6.80
CA LEU A 308 15.03 -3.80 5.40
C LEU A 308 16.10 -4.87 5.16
N LEU A 309 17.12 -4.95 6.01
CA LEU A 309 18.20 -5.94 5.90
C LEU A 309 17.62 -7.37 5.98
N ILE A 310 16.82 -7.66 7.00
CA ILE A 310 16.26 -8.99 7.20
C ILE A 310 15.23 -9.33 6.11
N TRP A 311 14.43 -8.35 5.69
CA TRP A 311 13.47 -8.54 4.60
C TRP A 311 14.19 -8.84 3.28
N GLU A 312 15.23 -8.08 2.91
CA GLU A 312 15.95 -8.28 1.65
C GLU A 312 16.84 -9.53 1.64
N ILE A 313 17.39 -9.94 2.77
CA ILE A 313 18.08 -11.25 2.85
C ILE A 313 17.10 -12.37 2.47
N SER A 314 15.86 -12.33 2.95
CA SER A 314 14.86 -13.33 2.54
C SER A 314 14.44 -13.18 1.07
N ASN A 315 14.48 -11.97 0.52
CA ASN A 315 14.14 -11.72 -0.87
C ASN A 315 15.17 -12.25 -1.86
N PHE A 316 16.41 -12.50 -1.46
CA PHE A 316 17.37 -13.22 -2.31
C PHE A 316 16.91 -14.64 -2.65
N LEU A 317 16.05 -15.25 -1.82
CA LEU A 317 15.47 -16.57 -2.12
C LEU A 317 14.62 -16.56 -3.38
N TRP A 318 14.05 -15.41 -3.79
CA TRP A 318 13.34 -15.31 -5.06
C TRP A 318 14.21 -15.65 -6.27
N ALA A 319 15.52 -15.39 -6.18
CA ALA A 319 16.49 -15.75 -7.22
C ALA A 319 16.80 -17.25 -7.32
N CYS A 320 16.24 -18.06 -6.41
CA CYS A 320 16.42 -19.51 -6.37
C CYS A 320 15.12 -20.28 -6.52
N LEU A 321 14.00 -19.59 -6.76
CA LEU A 321 12.69 -20.23 -6.88
C LEU A 321 12.52 -20.92 -8.23
N ILE A 322 12.12 -22.20 -8.17
CA ILE A 322 11.76 -23.02 -9.31
C ILE A 322 10.44 -23.74 -8.98
N PRO A 323 9.74 -24.35 -9.95
CA PRO A 323 8.45 -25.00 -9.70
C PRO A 323 8.47 -26.02 -8.54
N THR A 324 9.59 -26.78 -8.41
CA THR A 324 9.72 -27.83 -7.36
C THR A 324 9.88 -27.29 -5.95
N ASN A 325 10.36 -26.05 -5.77
CA ASN A 325 10.55 -25.44 -4.46
C ASN A 325 9.60 -24.25 -4.21
N ALA A 326 8.56 -24.06 -5.02
CA ALA A 326 7.57 -22.98 -4.90
C ALA A 326 6.89 -22.93 -3.52
N TRP A 327 6.87 -24.05 -2.78
CA TRP A 327 6.38 -24.09 -1.39
C TRP A 327 7.10 -23.15 -0.43
N LEU A 328 8.35 -22.73 -0.75
CA LEU A 328 9.09 -21.74 0.02
C LEU A 328 8.39 -20.37 0.06
N LEU A 329 7.51 -20.07 -0.88
CA LEU A 329 6.72 -18.83 -0.88
C LEU A 329 5.84 -18.70 0.36
N TYR A 330 5.34 -19.79 0.94
CA TYR A 330 4.55 -19.74 2.19
C TYR A 330 5.31 -19.08 3.36
N PRO A 331 6.46 -19.59 3.79
CA PRO A 331 7.23 -18.94 4.84
C PRO A 331 7.81 -17.58 4.41
N MET A 332 8.18 -17.40 3.13
CA MET A 332 8.70 -16.12 2.62
C MET A 332 7.68 -14.99 2.73
N PHE A 333 6.40 -15.23 2.41
CA PHE A 333 5.37 -14.22 2.56
C PHE A 333 5.03 -13.90 4.02
N VAL A 334 5.04 -14.90 4.92
CA VAL A 334 4.93 -14.65 6.36
C VAL A 334 6.07 -13.76 6.85
N TRP A 335 7.28 -14.07 6.43
CA TRP A 335 8.48 -13.31 6.77
C TRP A 335 8.44 -11.89 6.22
N ALA A 336 8.15 -11.76 4.92
CA ALA A 336 8.03 -10.47 4.25
C ALA A 336 6.95 -9.60 4.90
N GLY A 337 5.78 -10.16 5.21
CA GLY A 337 4.71 -9.43 5.89
C GLY A 337 5.14 -8.85 7.24
N PHE A 338 5.86 -9.62 8.05
CA PHE A 338 6.31 -9.17 9.37
C PHE A 338 7.42 -8.10 9.30
N PHE A 339 8.46 -8.33 8.50
CA PHE A 339 9.64 -7.44 8.47
C PHE A 339 9.46 -6.20 7.60
N SER A 340 8.64 -6.26 6.53
CA SER A 340 8.33 -5.08 5.72
C SER A 340 7.66 -3.97 6.53
N VAL A 341 6.87 -4.31 7.55
CA VAL A 341 6.25 -3.34 8.45
C VAL A 341 7.28 -2.50 9.17
N ALA A 342 8.42 -3.07 9.61
CA ALA A 342 9.51 -2.31 10.23
C ALA A 342 10.00 -1.20 9.31
N PHE A 343 10.19 -1.53 8.03
CA PHE A 343 10.62 -0.57 7.02
C PHE A 343 9.56 0.51 6.77
N PHE A 344 8.32 0.13 6.43
CA PHE A 344 7.28 1.10 6.07
C PHE A 344 6.92 2.02 7.23
N MET A 345 6.70 1.47 8.43
CA MET A 345 6.36 2.24 9.62
C MET A 345 7.52 3.14 10.06
N GLY A 346 8.72 2.59 10.09
CA GLY A 346 9.93 3.33 10.45
C GLY A 346 10.18 4.50 9.50
N SER A 347 10.04 4.26 8.18
CA SER A 347 10.21 5.28 7.14
C SER A 347 9.17 6.38 7.23
N PHE A 348 7.90 6.04 7.44
CA PHE A 348 6.84 7.03 7.61
C PHE A 348 7.07 7.91 8.86
N ASN A 349 7.42 7.29 9.98
CA ASN A 349 7.69 8.01 11.23
C ASN A 349 8.96 8.87 11.12
N LEU A 350 9.99 8.41 10.41
CA LEU A 350 11.21 9.19 10.17
C LEU A 350 10.91 10.41 9.29
N LEU A 351 10.10 10.24 8.22
CA LEU A 351 9.65 11.36 7.39
C LEU A 351 8.97 12.45 8.22
N LEU A 352 8.04 12.06 9.09
CA LEU A 352 7.33 13.01 9.95
C LEU A 352 8.28 13.76 10.90
N ASN A 353 9.35 13.12 11.36
CA ASN A 353 10.33 13.72 12.25
C ASN A 353 11.33 14.64 11.54
N LEU A 354 11.68 14.34 10.29
CA LEU A 354 12.61 15.14 9.48
C LEU A 354 11.90 16.33 8.81
N ALA A 355 10.58 16.25 8.64
CA ALA A 355 9.79 17.30 8.02
C ALA A 355 9.74 18.55 8.89
N PRO A 356 10.05 19.77 8.36
CA PRO A 356 9.96 21.01 9.12
C PRO A 356 8.53 21.25 9.61
N GLU A 357 8.34 21.67 10.87
CA GLU A 357 7.00 21.87 11.45
C GLU A 357 6.12 22.83 10.62
N LYS A 358 6.69 23.91 10.13
CA LYS A 358 5.98 24.97 9.37
C LYS A 358 5.58 24.52 7.96
N SER A 359 6.28 23.55 7.37
CA SER A 359 6.08 23.09 5.99
C SER A 359 5.94 21.56 5.87
N SER A 360 5.52 20.89 6.95
CA SER A 360 5.43 19.43 7.00
C SER A 360 4.55 18.82 5.88
N MET A 361 3.42 19.45 5.58
CA MET A 361 2.54 19.02 4.48
C MET A 361 3.23 19.11 3.12
N ALA A 362 4.00 20.17 2.90
CA ALA A 362 4.75 20.35 1.67
C ALA A 362 5.90 19.36 1.54
N ALA A 363 6.61 19.07 2.64
CA ALA A 363 7.66 18.07 2.71
C ALA A 363 7.13 16.66 2.37
N ILE A 364 5.99 16.29 2.93
CA ILE A 364 5.30 15.01 2.64
C ILE A 364 4.89 14.96 1.15
N SER A 365 4.37 16.06 0.59
CA SER A 365 3.97 16.11 -0.82
C SER A 365 5.16 15.97 -1.76
N ILE A 366 6.29 16.61 -1.47
CA ILE A 366 7.52 16.49 -2.25
C ILE A 366 8.08 15.06 -2.16
N HIS A 367 8.13 14.50 -0.94
CA HIS A 367 8.54 13.11 -0.75
C HIS A 367 7.66 12.16 -1.57
N LEU A 368 6.33 12.31 -1.51
CA LEU A 368 5.39 11.50 -2.28
C LEU A 368 5.60 11.67 -3.79
N ALA A 369 5.79 12.88 -4.29
CA ALA A 369 6.02 13.13 -5.71
C ALA A 369 7.31 12.47 -6.21
N VAL A 370 8.41 12.61 -5.48
CA VAL A 370 9.71 12.05 -5.86
C VAL A 370 9.70 10.51 -5.80
N THR A 371 9.14 9.93 -4.74
CA THR A 371 9.03 8.46 -4.61
C THR A 371 8.06 7.87 -5.64
N SER A 372 6.98 8.57 -5.96
CA SER A 372 6.03 8.13 -7.00
C SER A 372 6.65 8.21 -8.39
N LEU A 373 7.48 9.24 -8.68
CA LEU A 373 8.21 9.32 -9.94
C LEU A 373 9.16 8.11 -10.10
N ALA A 374 9.90 7.77 -9.05
CA ALA A 374 10.76 6.60 -9.05
C ALA A 374 9.97 5.29 -9.29
N SER A 375 8.84 5.12 -8.58
CA SER A 375 7.93 3.98 -8.77
C SER A 375 7.24 3.97 -10.14
N ALA A 376 7.06 5.10 -10.80
CA ALA A 376 6.45 5.16 -12.12
C ALA A 376 7.41 4.70 -13.22
N ILE A 377 8.68 5.09 -13.12
CA ILE A 377 9.71 4.76 -14.11
C ILE A 377 10.12 3.28 -13.99
N ALA A 378 10.20 2.77 -12.78
CA ALA A 378 10.75 1.45 -12.48
C ALA A 378 10.09 0.28 -13.25
N PRO A 379 8.75 0.08 -13.24
CA PRO A 379 8.14 -1.03 -13.94
C PRO A 379 8.21 -0.88 -15.48
N ILE A 380 8.31 0.34 -16.00
CA ILE A 380 8.50 0.60 -17.43
C ILE A 380 9.87 0.09 -17.86
N VAL A 381 10.93 0.44 -17.12
CA VAL A 381 12.30 -0.02 -17.39
C VAL A 381 12.38 -1.54 -17.23
N ALA A 382 11.83 -2.07 -16.14
CA ALA A 382 11.86 -3.52 -15.88
C ALA A 382 11.11 -4.32 -16.97
N GLY A 383 9.91 -3.86 -17.35
CA GLY A 383 9.11 -4.50 -18.38
C GLY A 383 9.79 -4.49 -19.77
N GLY A 384 10.40 -3.35 -20.13
CA GLY A 384 11.16 -3.23 -21.37
C GLY A 384 12.37 -4.15 -21.41
N LEU A 385 13.18 -4.17 -20.34
CA LEU A 385 14.35 -5.06 -20.23
C LEU A 385 13.94 -6.54 -20.23
N LEU A 386 12.86 -6.88 -19.56
CA LEU A 386 12.35 -8.25 -19.51
C LEU A 386 11.86 -8.71 -20.87
N GLU A 387 11.09 -7.88 -21.57
CA GLU A 387 10.60 -8.17 -22.92
C GLU A 387 11.75 -8.37 -23.92
N GLU A 388 12.70 -7.44 -23.93
CA GLU A 388 13.91 -7.48 -24.77
C GLU A 388 14.68 -8.79 -24.56
N TYR A 389 14.89 -9.19 -23.30
CA TYR A 389 15.59 -10.44 -23.00
C TYR A 389 14.82 -11.68 -23.46
N LEU A 390 13.50 -11.72 -23.24
CA LEU A 390 12.67 -12.86 -23.63
C LEU A 390 12.63 -13.04 -25.14
N VAL A 391 12.57 -11.94 -25.90
CA VAL A 391 12.59 -11.96 -27.36
C VAL A 391 13.91 -12.52 -27.90
N HIS A 392 15.05 -12.12 -27.30
CA HIS A 392 16.38 -12.48 -27.83
C HIS A 392 16.89 -13.84 -27.36
N ARG A 393 16.51 -14.31 -26.17
CA ARG A 393 17.05 -15.53 -25.56
C ARG A 393 16.07 -16.69 -25.37
N GLY A 394 14.79 -16.45 -25.55
CA GLY A 394 13.78 -17.52 -25.59
C GLY A 394 13.56 -18.30 -24.28
N GLY A 395 14.09 -17.83 -23.16
CA GLY A 395 13.95 -18.49 -21.85
C GLY A 395 13.72 -17.49 -20.72
N GLY A 396 12.82 -17.79 -19.78
CA GLY A 396 12.25 -16.82 -18.86
C GLY A 396 12.83 -16.79 -17.46
N ILE A 397 13.00 -17.94 -16.80
CA ILE A 397 13.24 -17.99 -15.35
C ILE A 397 14.53 -17.27 -14.88
N GLU A 398 15.59 -17.37 -15.67
CA GLU A 398 16.92 -16.81 -15.31
C GLU A 398 16.88 -15.29 -15.21
N ILE A 399 16.17 -14.61 -16.11
CA ILE A 399 16.11 -13.13 -16.08
C ILE A 399 15.36 -12.63 -14.86
N TYR A 400 14.32 -13.34 -14.43
CA TYR A 400 13.63 -13.04 -13.18
C TYR A 400 14.55 -13.23 -11.98
N HIS A 401 15.32 -14.32 -11.94
CA HIS A 401 16.30 -14.58 -10.86
C HIS A 401 17.36 -13.48 -10.78
N ILE A 402 17.91 -13.07 -11.91
CA ILE A 402 18.87 -11.95 -11.99
C ILE A 402 18.22 -10.66 -11.50
N GLY A 403 17.01 -10.35 -11.96
CA GLY A 403 16.25 -9.17 -11.56
C GLY A 403 16.00 -9.11 -10.04
N PHE A 404 15.59 -10.21 -9.43
CA PHE A 404 15.37 -10.30 -7.98
C PHE A 404 16.67 -10.17 -7.19
N ALA A 405 17.75 -10.80 -7.63
CA ALA A 405 19.07 -10.67 -6.99
C ALA A 405 19.59 -9.23 -7.05
N ILE A 406 19.56 -8.60 -8.23
CA ILE A 406 19.97 -7.20 -8.42
C ILE A 406 19.14 -6.27 -7.55
N LYS A 407 17.80 -6.44 -7.53
CA LYS A 407 16.89 -5.65 -6.68
C LYS A 407 17.28 -5.75 -5.21
N SER A 408 17.45 -6.95 -4.68
CA SER A 408 17.78 -7.13 -3.27
C SER A 408 19.15 -6.54 -2.91
N ALA A 409 20.16 -6.74 -3.76
CA ALA A 409 21.47 -6.13 -3.59
C ALA A 409 21.40 -4.59 -3.62
N ALA A 410 20.68 -4.03 -4.59
CA ALA A 410 20.53 -2.59 -4.71
C ALA A 410 19.75 -1.97 -3.54
N MET A 411 18.72 -2.64 -3.02
CA MET A 411 18.01 -2.17 -1.84
C MET A 411 18.91 -2.16 -0.60
N LEU A 412 19.77 -3.16 -0.42
CA LEU A 412 20.76 -3.17 0.66
C LEU A 412 21.80 -2.05 0.50
N LEU A 413 22.25 -1.78 -0.73
CA LEU A 413 23.14 -0.63 -1.01
C LEU A 413 22.46 0.70 -0.67
N GLY A 414 21.16 0.79 -0.84
CA GLY A 414 20.38 1.96 -0.44
C GLY A 414 20.50 2.31 1.05
N LEU A 415 20.77 1.34 1.92
CA LEU A 415 20.99 1.59 3.35
C LEU A 415 22.16 2.55 3.62
N LEU A 416 23.13 2.65 2.71
CA LEU A 416 24.24 3.59 2.81
C LEU A 416 23.75 5.05 2.80
N LEU A 417 22.63 5.33 2.16
CA LEU A 417 22.02 6.67 2.12
C LEU A 417 21.45 7.10 3.47
N LEU A 418 21.22 6.16 4.40
CA LEU A 418 20.79 6.48 5.77
C LEU A 418 21.94 6.88 6.68
N LEU A 419 23.19 6.54 6.35
CA LEU A 419 24.35 6.78 7.20
C LEU A 419 24.55 8.25 7.60
N PRO A 420 24.38 9.25 6.71
CA PRO A 420 24.55 10.66 7.07
C PRO A 420 23.37 11.25 7.84
N ILE A 421 22.23 10.55 7.92
CA ILE A 421 21.00 11.08 8.54
C ILE A 421 21.10 10.97 10.06
N ARG A 422 20.83 12.09 10.75
CA ARG A 422 20.70 12.14 12.20
C ARG A 422 19.23 12.23 12.59
N GLU A 423 18.80 11.36 13.47
CA GLU A 423 17.41 11.35 13.94
C GLU A 423 17.22 12.44 15.01
N PRO A 424 16.30 13.42 14.81
CA PRO A 424 16.00 14.43 15.82
C PRO A 424 15.43 13.78 17.09
N GLY A 425 15.85 14.27 18.29
CA GLY A 425 15.34 13.81 19.57
C GLY A 425 15.96 12.53 20.13
N HIS A 426 16.86 11.88 19.40
CA HIS A 426 17.67 10.78 19.92
C HIS A 426 19.13 11.26 20.02
N GLY A 427 19.75 11.04 21.20
CA GLY A 427 21.12 11.51 21.53
C GLY A 427 22.21 11.08 20.53
N PRO A 428 23.48 11.47 20.77
CA PRO A 428 24.57 11.27 19.80
C PRO A 428 24.65 9.82 19.38
N ARG A 429 24.90 9.59 18.07
CA ARG A 429 25.00 8.30 17.37
C ARG A 429 25.22 7.13 18.34
N ARG A 430 24.17 6.40 18.69
CA ARG A 430 24.39 5.06 19.24
C ARG A 430 25.16 4.31 18.19
N SER A 431 26.37 3.87 18.52
CA SER A 431 27.16 3.05 17.60
C SER A 431 26.27 1.90 17.12
N TRP A 432 26.26 1.60 15.83
CA TRP A 432 25.47 0.53 15.20
C TRP A 432 25.44 -0.78 16.02
N PRO A 433 26.57 -1.23 16.64
CA PRO A 433 26.58 -2.40 17.51
C PRO A 433 25.68 -2.25 18.75
N VAL A 434 25.56 -1.06 19.32
CA VAL A 434 24.71 -0.83 20.50
C VAL A 434 23.23 -0.82 20.10
N ALA A 435 22.90 -0.21 18.96
CA ALA A 435 21.53 -0.26 18.42
C ALA A 435 21.11 -1.70 18.09
N PHE A 436 21.99 -2.48 17.46
CA PHE A 436 21.74 -3.88 17.13
C PHE A 436 21.56 -4.75 18.38
N ARG A 437 22.38 -4.57 19.42
CA ARG A 437 22.21 -5.25 20.71
C ARG A 437 20.91 -4.85 21.39
N ALA A 438 20.55 -3.56 21.37
CA ALA A 438 19.30 -3.10 21.95
C ALA A 438 18.09 -3.72 21.25
N ILE A 439 18.11 -3.81 19.91
CA ILE A 439 17.04 -4.47 19.14
C ILE A 439 17.00 -5.96 19.45
N SER A 440 18.14 -6.67 19.46
CA SER A 440 18.17 -8.10 19.76
C SER A 440 17.68 -8.42 21.18
N GLN A 441 18.02 -7.59 22.17
CA GLN A 441 17.52 -7.73 23.52
C GLN A 441 15.99 -7.49 23.59
N ILE A 442 15.48 -6.44 22.94
CA ILE A 442 14.05 -6.17 22.88
C ILE A 442 13.30 -7.30 22.19
N MET A 443 13.88 -7.85 21.12
CA MET A 443 13.31 -9.01 20.41
C MET A 443 13.25 -10.26 21.31
N ALA A 444 14.31 -10.51 22.07
CA ALA A 444 14.37 -11.63 23.01
C ALA A 444 13.36 -11.45 24.16
N ASP A 445 13.32 -10.30 24.79
CA ASP A 445 12.42 -10.00 25.89
C ASP A 445 10.94 -10.09 25.48
N GLN A 446 10.58 -9.50 24.34
CA GLN A 446 9.20 -9.53 23.82
C GLN A 446 8.80 -10.92 23.30
N GLY A 447 9.74 -11.65 22.70
CA GLY A 447 9.51 -13.04 22.32
C GLY A 447 9.19 -13.90 23.54
N LEU A 448 9.92 -13.75 24.61
CA LEU A 448 9.68 -14.45 25.89
C LEU A 448 8.35 -14.03 26.54
N GLU A 449 8.01 -12.72 26.50
CA GLU A 449 6.75 -12.21 27.06
C GLU A 449 5.52 -12.70 26.27
N LEU A 450 5.59 -12.74 24.94
CA LEU A 450 4.54 -13.33 24.08
C LEU A 450 4.38 -14.83 24.37
N PHE A 451 5.48 -15.55 24.49
CA PHE A 451 5.47 -16.98 24.80
C PHE A 451 4.89 -17.26 26.18
N SER A 452 5.26 -16.46 27.18
CA SER A 452 4.72 -16.59 28.55
C SER A 452 3.22 -16.29 28.60
N ASN A 453 2.75 -15.28 27.84
CA ASN A 453 1.34 -14.92 27.75
C ASN A 453 0.51 -16.00 27.05
N LEU A 454 1.03 -16.64 26.01
CA LEU A 454 0.41 -17.77 25.33
C LEU A 454 0.27 -18.99 26.27
N ILE A 455 1.31 -19.31 27.05
CA ILE A 455 1.28 -20.37 28.05
C ILE A 455 0.24 -20.07 29.13
N ASN A 456 0.19 -18.81 29.61
CA ASN A 456 -0.76 -18.39 30.64
C ASN A 456 -2.21 -18.41 30.13
N MET A 457 -2.47 -18.05 28.87
CA MET A 457 -3.80 -18.20 28.26
C MET A 457 -4.21 -19.67 28.16
N ARG A 458 -3.30 -20.56 27.78
CA ARG A 458 -3.53 -22.02 27.73
C ARG A 458 -3.84 -22.59 29.12
N ASN A 459 -3.16 -22.12 30.14
CA ASN A 459 -3.39 -22.56 31.53
C ASN A 459 -4.71 -22.01 32.10
N ARG A 460 -5.14 -20.80 31.73
CA ARG A 460 -6.45 -20.25 32.09
C ARG A 460 -7.61 -21.00 31.40
N SER A 461 -7.42 -21.44 30.16
CA SER A 461 -8.43 -22.23 29.44
C SER A 461 -8.59 -23.64 30.05
N LYS A 462 -7.51 -24.25 30.58
CA LYS A 462 -7.56 -25.56 31.27
C LYS A 462 -8.19 -25.48 32.66
N LYS A 463 -8.16 -24.31 33.32
CA LYS A 463 -8.83 -24.12 34.64
C LYS A 463 -10.33 -23.82 34.53
N LYS A 464 -10.84 -23.55 33.33
CA LYS A 464 -12.26 -23.27 33.06
C LYS A 464 -13.01 -24.50 32.50
N ARG A 465 -12.33 -25.62 32.27
CA ARG A 465 -12.89 -26.92 32.01
C ARG A 465 -12.75 -27.81 33.28
#